data_67c122aaa51cb86ab4810a415e36ebd2
#
_entry.id   67c122aaa51cb86ab4810a415e36ebd2
#
_cell.length_a   1.000
_cell.length_b   1.000
_cell.length_c   1.000
_cell.angle_alpha   90.00
_cell.angle_beta   90.00
_cell.angle_gamma   90.00
#
_symmetry.space_group_name_H-M   'P 1'
#
loop_
_entity.id
_entity.type
_entity.pdbx_description
1 polymer ?
#
loop_
_entity_poly.entity_id
_entity_poly.type
_entity_poly.pdbx_seq_one_letter_code
_entity_poly.pdbx_strand_id
1 'polypeptide(L)'
;MVPRRLRLAAFAAVALLVSSLAIGLVASRLQGPVATDIEAIGVRASMGGFEPGTLTVSAGQTVRIKLTSVDTPYHSDGGGWHQFAIDELGVDWKVGPQSSEVFELTAPTTPGTYSWYCDICCGGKENPSMRGTLTVTA
;
A
#
# COMPACT_ATOMS: atom_id res chain seq x y z
N MET A 1 25.34 -56.36 -22.73
CA MET A 1 25.42 -55.03 -23.35
C MET A 1 24.00 -54.43 -23.48
N VAL A 2 23.73 -53.25 -22.93
CA VAL A 2 22.41 -52.62 -23.02
C VAL A 2 22.23 -52.06 -24.44
N PRO A 3 21.14 -52.40 -25.15
CA PRO A 3 20.92 -51.95 -26.52
C PRO A 3 20.82 -50.42 -26.63
N ARG A 4 21.39 -49.88 -27.72
CA ARG A 4 21.47 -48.43 -27.97
C ARG A 4 20.12 -47.71 -27.81
N ARG A 5 19.02 -48.36 -28.25
CA ARG A 5 17.65 -47.82 -28.14
C ARG A 5 17.21 -47.63 -26.68
N LEU A 6 17.60 -48.55 -25.78
CA LEU A 6 17.26 -48.45 -24.37
C LEU A 6 18.02 -47.31 -23.68
N ARG A 7 19.29 -47.09 -24.07
CA ARG A 7 20.08 -45.95 -23.57
C ARG A 7 19.48 -44.61 -24.03
N LEU A 8 19.07 -44.48 -25.28
CA LEU A 8 18.43 -43.28 -25.82
C LEU A 8 17.09 -43.00 -25.13
N ALA A 9 16.29 -44.03 -24.90
CA ALA A 9 15.03 -43.90 -24.16
C ALA A 9 15.24 -43.42 -22.71
N ALA A 10 16.26 -43.98 -22.04
CA ALA A 10 16.61 -43.55 -20.67
C ALA A 10 17.11 -42.11 -20.63
N PHE A 11 17.94 -41.69 -21.59
CA PHE A 11 18.36 -40.28 -21.68
C PHE A 11 17.20 -39.32 -21.93
N ALA A 12 16.27 -39.68 -22.82
CA ALA A 12 15.08 -38.85 -23.10
C ALA A 12 14.18 -38.73 -21.86
N ALA A 13 13.99 -39.83 -21.12
CA ALA A 13 13.19 -39.79 -19.89
C ALA A 13 13.81 -38.91 -18.81
N VAL A 14 15.13 -39.01 -18.61
CA VAL A 14 15.85 -38.14 -17.65
C VAL A 14 15.79 -36.66 -18.07
N ALA A 15 16.01 -36.39 -19.36
CA ALA A 15 15.93 -35.01 -19.87
C ALA A 15 14.54 -34.40 -19.67
N LEU A 16 13.46 -35.15 -19.90
CA LEU A 16 12.08 -34.69 -19.65
C LEU A 16 11.80 -34.45 -18.17
N LEU A 17 12.30 -35.33 -17.29
CA LEU A 17 12.17 -35.17 -15.84
C LEU A 17 12.89 -33.91 -15.32
N VAL A 18 14.11 -33.68 -15.78
CA VAL A 18 14.90 -32.51 -15.40
C VAL A 18 14.23 -31.21 -15.94
N SER A 19 13.74 -31.24 -17.16
CA SER A 19 13.05 -30.09 -17.76
C SER A 19 11.75 -29.75 -17.04
N SER A 20 10.94 -30.75 -16.68
CA SER A 20 9.68 -30.53 -15.94
C SER A 20 9.93 -30.02 -14.51
N LEU A 21 11.00 -30.53 -13.84
CA LEU A 21 11.40 -30.05 -12.52
C LEU A 21 11.89 -28.59 -12.58
N ALA A 22 12.70 -28.26 -13.61
CA ALA A 22 13.19 -26.89 -13.80
C ALA A 22 12.03 -25.90 -14.09
N ILE A 23 11.06 -26.29 -14.93
CA ILE A 23 9.87 -25.49 -15.23
C ILE A 23 9.03 -25.30 -13.96
N GLY A 24 8.83 -26.34 -13.16
CA GLY A 24 8.11 -26.26 -11.88
C GLY A 24 8.77 -25.31 -10.87
N LEU A 25 10.11 -25.37 -10.77
CA LEU A 25 10.87 -24.47 -9.89
C LEU A 25 10.84 -23.01 -10.36
N VAL A 26 10.88 -22.74 -11.65
CA VAL A 26 10.77 -21.39 -12.20
C VAL A 26 9.35 -20.86 -12.03
N ALA A 27 8.33 -21.68 -12.32
CA ALA A 27 6.94 -21.28 -12.13
C ALA A 27 6.62 -20.93 -10.67
N SER A 28 7.14 -21.70 -9.70
CA SER A 28 6.95 -21.41 -8.27
C SER A 28 7.67 -20.13 -7.82
N ARG A 29 8.72 -19.70 -8.51
CA ARG A 29 9.43 -18.43 -8.23
C ARG A 29 8.72 -17.23 -8.83
N LEU A 30 7.94 -17.43 -9.91
CA LEU A 30 7.14 -16.38 -10.56
C LEU A 30 5.80 -16.15 -9.84
N GLN A 31 5.34 -17.10 -9.06
CA GLN A 31 4.24 -16.91 -8.12
C GLN A 31 4.82 -16.26 -6.87
N GLY A 32 5.01 -14.95 -6.93
CA GLY A 32 5.20 -14.13 -5.74
C GLY A 32 4.05 -14.39 -4.74
N PRO A 33 4.21 -14.05 -3.45
CA PRO A 33 3.12 -14.18 -2.49
C PRO A 33 1.89 -13.53 -3.10
N VAL A 34 0.79 -14.29 -3.19
CA VAL A 34 -0.52 -13.74 -3.54
C VAL A 34 -0.75 -12.66 -2.51
N ALA A 35 -0.58 -11.40 -2.91
CA ALA A 35 -1.00 -10.29 -2.09
C ALA A 35 -2.47 -10.56 -1.83
N THR A 36 -2.81 -10.94 -0.60
CA THR A 36 -4.19 -10.90 -0.13
C THR A 36 -4.62 -9.48 -0.42
N ASP A 37 -5.62 -9.32 -1.28
CA ASP A 37 -6.12 -8.02 -1.73
C ASP A 37 -6.78 -7.36 -0.52
N ILE A 38 -5.93 -6.81 0.37
CA ILE A 38 -6.41 -6.04 1.53
C ILE A 38 -7.01 -4.80 0.90
N GLU A 39 -8.34 -4.73 0.92
CA GLU A 39 -9.08 -3.58 0.43
C GLU A 39 -8.51 -2.32 1.10
N ALA A 40 -8.13 -1.34 0.28
CA ALA A 40 -7.53 -0.12 0.81
C ALA A 40 -8.60 0.73 1.49
N ILE A 41 -8.32 1.21 2.69
CA ILE A 41 -9.16 2.17 3.40
C ILE A 41 -9.12 3.49 2.63
N GLY A 42 -10.27 3.94 2.12
CA GLY A 42 -10.37 5.20 1.41
C GLY A 42 -10.33 6.40 2.36
N VAL A 43 -9.46 7.36 2.08
CA VAL A 43 -9.42 8.69 2.72
C VAL A 43 -9.48 9.74 1.64
N ARG A 44 -10.53 10.56 1.64
CA ARG A 44 -10.67 11.70 0.74
C ARG A 44 -10.15 12.95 1.42
N ALA A 45 -9.40 13.74 0.71
CA ALA A 45 -8.91 15.04 1.15
C ALA A 45 -9.47 16.13 0.24
N SER A 46 -9.93 17.21 0.86
CA SER A 46 -10.45 18.39 0.20
C SER A 46 -10.13 19.63 1.04
N MET A 47 -10.43 20.83 0.52
CA MET A 47 -10.37 22.08 1.32
C MET A 47 -11.19 22.03 2.61
N GLY A 48 -12.23 21.18 2.63
CA GLY A 48 -13.08 21.01 3.81
C GLY A 48 -12.48 20.08 4.85
N GLY A 49 -11.38 19.37 4.52
CA GLY A 49 -10.71 18.42 5.41
C GLY A 49 -10.70 17.00 4.88
N PHE A 50 -10.57 16.06 5.80
CA PHE A 50 -10.48 14.63 5.51
C PHE A 50 -11.81 13.90 5.77
N GLU A 51 -12.12 12.94 4.90
CA GLU A 51 -13.28 12.05 5.04
C GLU A 51 -12.90 10.59 4.78
N PRO A 52 -13.00 9.69 5.76
CA PRO A 52 -13.33 9.96 7.16
C PRO A 52 -12.22 10.75 7.88
N GLY A 53 -12.60 11.54 8.89
CA GLY A 53 -11.66 12.24 9.77
C GLY A 53 -11.11 11.37 10.89
N THR A 54 -11.52 10.08 10.97
CA THR A 54 -11.04 9.13 11.98
C THR A 54 -10.86 7.75 11.35
N LEU A 55 -9.71 7.13 11.63
CA LEU A 55 -9.42 5.73 11.29
C LEU A 55 -9.16 4.93 12.55
N THR A 56 -9.54 3.65 12.53
CA THR A 56 -9.23 2.70 13.62
C THR A 56 -8.53 1.49 13.02
N VAL A 57 -7.40 1.10 13.60
CA VAL A 57 -6.59 -0.05 13.21
C VAL A 57 -6.11 -0.80 14.45
N SER A 58 -5.73 -2.07 14.30
CA SER A 58 -5.14 -2.84 15.41
C SER A 58 -3.63 -2.56 15.52
N ALA A 59 -3.10 -2.68 16.73
CA ALA A 59 -1.67 -2.55 16.99
C ALA A 59 -0.85 -3.54 16.13
N GLY A 60 0.18 -3.04 15.47
CA GLY A 60 1.04 -3.81 14.56
C GLY A 60 0.40 -4.20 13.23
N GLN A 61 -0.85 -3.85 12.98
CA GLN A 61 -1.53 -4.15 11.72
C GLN A 61 -0.94 -3.31 10.58
N THR A 62 -0.67 -3.96 9.45
CA THR A 62 -0.37 -3.26 8.20
C THR A 62 -1.67 -3.07 7.41
N VAL A 63 -1.98 -1.83 7.05
CA VAL A 63 -3.15 -1.45 6.27
C VAL A 63 -2.74 -0.67 5.03
N ARG A 64 -3.56 -0.74 3.99
CA ARG A 64 -3.42 0.10 2.80
C ARG A 64 -4.38 1.27 2.90
N ILE A 65 -3.90 2.47 2.69
CA ILE A 65 -4.70 3.69 2.70
C ILE A 65 -4.68 4.29 1.29
N LYS A 66 -5.86 4.40 0.68
CA LYS A 66 -6.04 5.12 -0.59
C LYS A 66 -6.37 6.57 -0.28
N LEU A 67 -5.36 7.43 -0.38
CA LEU A 67 -5.53 8.87 -0.26
C LEU A 67 -5.98 9.46 -1.59
N THR A 68 -7.06 10.22 -1.60
CA THR A 68 -7.64 10.84 -2.81
C THR A 68 -7.82 12.33 -2.60
N SER A 69 -7.19 13.16 -3.43
CA SER A 69 -7.53 14.57 -3.54
C SER A 69 -8.72 14.75 -4.49
N VAL A 70 -9.75 15.47 -4.06
CA VAL A 70 -10.90 15.80 -4.90
C VAL A 70 -10.84 17.23 -5.46
N ASP A 71 -9.89 18.02 -4.99
CA ASP A 71 -9.73 19.40 -5.41
C ASP A 71 -9.06 19.53 -6.77
N THR A 72 -9.35 20.62 -7.46
CA THR A 72 -8.81 20.89 -8.79
C THR A 72 -7.45 21.60 -8.68
N PRO A 73 -6.59 21.54 -9.72
CA PRO A 73 -5.31 22.26 -9.73
C PRO A 73 -5.46 23.78 -9.76
N TYR A 74 -6.67 24.29 -10.03
CA TYR A 74 -6.97 25.74 -10.05
C TYR A 74 -7.26 26.32 -8.67
N HIS A 75 -7.15 25.49 -7.63
CA HIS A 75 -7.34 25.93 -6.27
C HIS A 75 -6.26 26.93 -5.87
N SER A 76 -6.66 28.11 -5.36
CA SER A 76 -5.75 29.21 -5.05
C SER A 76 -4.78 28.92 -3.90
N ASP A 77 -5.11 27.94 -3.04
CA ASP A 77 -4.28 27.51 -1.92
C ASP A 77 -3.87 26.05 -2.11
N GLY A 78 -2.58 25.81 -2.23
CA GLY A 78 -2.00 24.48 -2.42
C GLY A 78 -2.27 23.82 -3.78
N GLY A 79 -2.99 24.46 -4.73
CA GLY A 79 -3.22 23.93 -6.08
C GLY A 79 -3.85 22.53 -6.09
N GLY A 80 -4.70 22.21 -5.13
CA GLY A 80 -5.36 20.92 -5.00
C GLY A 80 -4.47 19.78 -4.49
N TRP A 81 -3.25 20.08 -4.06
CA TRP A 81 -2.40 19.12 -3.37
C TRP A 81 -2.81 18.95 -1.92
N HIS A 82 -2.83 17.71 -1.45
CA HIS A 82 -3.07 17.38 -0.06
C HIS A 82 -1.95 16.49 0.49
N GLN A 83 -1.74 16.61 1.79
CA GLN A 83 -0.77 15.84 2.56
C GLN A 83 -1.49 15.02 3.64
N PHE A 84 -1.00 13.84 3.92
CA PHE A 84 -1.37 13.04 5.08
C PHE A 84 -0.09 12.76 5.85
N ALA A 85 0.12 13.54 6.91
CA ALA A 85 1.34 13.46 7.71
C ALA A 85 1.03 13.09 9.15
N ILE A 86 1.85 12.21 9.74
CA ILE A 86 1.85 11.83 11.15
C ILE A 86 3.29 11.93 11.64
N ASP A 87 3.62 12.98 12.36
CA ASP A 87 5.00 13.26 12.79
C ASP A 87 5.59 12.10 13.62
N GLU A 88 4.80 11.57 14.56
CA GLU A 88 5.22 10.53 15.49
C GLU A 88 5.54 9.20 14.78
N LEU A 89 5.01 9.01 13.57
CA LEU A 89 5.21 7.79 12.79
C LEU A 89 6.13 8.00 11.57
N GLY A 90 6.62 9.21 11.35
CA GLY A 90 7.43 9.56 10.19
C GLY A 90 6.67 9.43 8.86
N VAL A 91 5.34 9.54 8.90
CA VAL A 91 4.48 9.49 7.71
C VAL A 91 4.37 10.88 7.10
N ASP A 92 4.66 11.00 5.80
CA ASP A 92 4.51 12.23 5.00
C ASP A 92 4.12 11.85 3.56
N TRP A 93 2.83 11.61 3.35
CA TRP A 93 2.29 11.25 2.04
C TRP A 93 1.62 12.44 1.39
N LYS A 94 1.79 12.57 0.07
CA LYS A 94 1.21 13.67 -0.70
C LYS A 94 0.47 13.10 -1.90
N VAL A 95 -0.67 13.70 -2.20
CA VAL A 95 -1.49 13.36 -3.37
C VAL A 95 -1.78 14.63 -4.16
N GLY A 96 -1.62 14.55 -5.48
CA GLY A 96 -1.89 15.67 -6.37
C GLY A 96 -3.38 15.90 -6.62
N PRO A 97 -3.72 17.01 -7.28
CA PRO A 97 -5.12 17.38 -7.55
C PRO A 97 -5.82 16.31 -8.37
N GLN A 98 -7.08 16.04 -8.03
CA GLN A 98 -7.96 15.09 -8.72
C GLN A 98 -7.32 13.72 -8.97
N SER A 99 -6.46 13.27 -8.03
CA SER A 99 -5.75 12.01 -8.12
C SER A 99 -5.87 11.16 -6.86
N SER A 100 -5.45 9.91 -6.95
CA SER A 100 -5.45 8.98 -5.83
C SER A 100 -4.15 8.21 -5.83
N GLU A 101 -3.60 7.98 -4.65
CA GLU A 101 -2.45 7.11 -4.44
C GLU A 101 -2.72 6.17 -3.28
N VAL A 102 -2.12 4.99 -3.32
CA VAL A 102 -2.25 3.97 -2.28
C VAL A 102 -0.92 3.87 -1.54
N PHE A 103 -0.99 4.08 -0.24
CA PHE A 103 0.12 4.00 0.68
C PHE A 103 -0.07 2.84 1.66
N GLU A 104 1.02 2.34 2.20
CA GLU A 104 1.01 1.29 3.21
C GLU A 104 1.43 1.87 4.56
N LEU A 105 0.62 1.60 5.59
CA LEU A 105 0.85 2.02 6.97
C LEU A 105 0.94 0.78 7.85
N THR A 106 2.06 0.62 8.53
CA THR A 106 2.15 -0.33 9.65
C THR A 106 1.88 0.43 10.94
N ALA A 107 0.77 0.09 11.59
CA ALA A 107 0.38 0.72 12.85
C ALA A 107 1.42 0.43 13.95
N PRO A 108 1.65 1.36 14.88
CA PRO A 108 2.47 1.10 16.06
C PRO A 108 1.98 -0.11 16.84
N THR A 109 2.91 -0.80 17.51
CA THR A 109 2.56 -1.90 18.44
C THR A 109 1.98 -1.40 19.76
N THR A 110 2.14 -0.11 20.05
CA THR A 110 1.58 0.53 21.25
C THR A 110 0.23 1.14 20.89
N PRO A 111 -0.87 0.70 21.53
CA PRO A 111 -2.16 1.35 21.40
C PRO A 111 -2.12 2.81 21.78
N GLY A 112 -2.90 3.63 21.08
CA GLY A 112 -2.90 5.07 21.31
C GLY A 112 -3.65 5.84 20.22
N THR A 113 -3.57 7.15 20.32
CA THR A 113 -4.19 8.08 19.37
C THR A 113 -3.11 8.93 18.72
N TYR A 114 -3.07 8.92 17.41
CA TYR A 114 -2.12 9.64 16.57
C TYR A 114 -2.90 10.61 15.68
N SER A 115 -2.41 11.85 15.55
CA SER A 115 -3.06 12.83 14.69
C SER A 115 -2.37 12.91 13.35
N TRP A 116 -3.15 12.85 12.26
CA TRP A 116 -2.65 13.27 10.95
C TRP A 116 -3.09 14.68 10.63
N TYR A 117 -2.38 15.29 9.68
CA TYR A 117 -2.68 16.65 9.23
C TYR A 117 -2.25 16.86 7.77
N CYS A 118 -2.74 17.95 7.17
CA CYS A 118 -2.21 18.55 5.95
C CYS A 118 -1.65 19.93 6.29
N ASP A 119 -0.38 20.18 5.92
CA ASP A 119 0.30 21.47 6.17
C ASP A 119 0.59 22.27 4.89
N ILE A 120 0.30 21.67 3.73
CA ILE A 120 0.64 22.23 2.42
C ILE A 120 -0.50 23.00 1.75
N CYS A 121 -1.67 23.04 2.38
CA CYS A 121 -2.86 23.75 1.86
C CYS A 121 -3.82 24.16 2.98
N CYS A 122 -4.82 24.99 2.62
CA CYS A 122 -6.05 25.22 3.39
C CYS A 122 -5.82 25.71 4.83
N GLY A 123 -4.79 26.53 5.06
CA GLY A 123 -4.43 27.06 6.36
C GLY A 123 -3.52 26.16 7.20
N GLY A 124 -3.09 25.02 6.63
CA GLY A 124 -2.04 24.18 7.20
C GLY A 124 -2.43 23.44 8.47
N LYS A 125 -1.39 22.99 9.19
CA LYS A 125 -1.49 22.18 10.42
C LYS A 125 -2.35 22.81 11.52
N GLU A 126 -2.44 24.14 11.56
CA GLU A 126 -3.22 24.86 12.56
C GLU A 126 -4.73 24.86 12.27
N ASN A 127 -5.13 24.55 11.04
CA ASN A 127 -6.55 24.47 10.68
C ASN A 127 -7.15 23.14 11.20
N PRO A 128 -8.14 23.19 12.13
CA PRO A 128 -8.76 21.98 12.66
C PRO A 128 -9.40 21.09 11.61
N SER A 129 -9.90 21.65 10.50
CA SER A 129 -10.47 20.88 9.39
C SER A 129 -9.43 20.06 8.65
N MET A 130 -8.17 20.51 8.65
CA MET A 130 -7.06 19.83 7.98
C MET A 130 -6.36 18.79 8.88
N ARG A 131 -7.09 18.26 9.85
CA ARG A 131 -6.58 17.23 10.80
C ARG A 131 -7.53 16.05 10.89
N GLY A 132 -6.98 14.91 11.27
CA GLY A 132 -7.77 13.74 11.58
C GLY A 132 -7.08 12.88 12.64
N THR A 133 -7.69 11.75 12.98
CA THR A 133 -7.27 10.92 14.11
C THR A 133 -7.14 9.45 13.72
N LEU A 134 -5.97 8.86 13.95
CA LEU A 134 -5.72 7.43 13.86
C LEU A 134 -5.77 6.85 15.28
N THR A 135 -6.74 6.00 15.55
CA THR A 135 -6.85 5.22 16.79
C THR A 135 -6.25 3.84 16.58
N VAL A 136 -5.23 3.52 17.37
CA VAL A 136 -4.61 2.18 17.39
C VAL A 136 -5.15 1.43 18.61
N THR A 137 -5.86 0.34 18.36
CA THR A 137 -6.44 -0.51 19.41
C THR A 137 -5.53 -1.70 19.72
N ALA A 138 -5.71 -2.30 20.90
CA ALA A 138 -4.96 -3.50 21.29
C ALA A 138 -5.32 -4.71 20.41
#